data_77ce0a0097a5338df3269b1d9b5370b6
#
_entry.id   77ce0a0097a5338df3269b1d9b5370b6
#
_cell.length_a   1.000
_cell.length_b   1.000
_cell.length_c   1.000
_cell.angle_alpha   90.00
_cell.angle_beta   90.00
_cell.angle_gamma   90.00
#
_symmetry.space_group_name_H-M   'P 1'
#
loop_
_entity.id
_entity.type
_entity.pdbx_description
1 polymer ?
#
loop_
_entity_poly.entity_id
_entity_poly.type
_entity_poly.pdbx_seq_one_letter_code
_entity_poly.pdbx_strand_id
1 'polypeptide(L)'
;MSNDVVLSMRDISKTFPGVKALQHVDFTLRKGEIHALMGENGAGKSTLIKVLTGVHSLDGGEIRIAGSDAPIINKSPQDAQSHGISTVYQEVNLCPNLSVAENLFIGREPRKFGLIDWHTMNKKATELLKSLDIDARATDKLEECSLAKQQMIAIARAVDMKCQVLILDEPTSSLDDEEVEKLFVLMRRLQKEGVGIIFVTHFLEQVYAVCDRITVLRNGTLVGEYPVKELPRVELVAKMMGKNFDDLADIKGDHKVLEKFEPVIEAEQVGRKGSIKPFDFAVNKGEVVGLTGLLGSGRSELVRAIYGADKPDTGKIKVNGKEVKINSPLDAMKQGMAYLPEDRKKDGILADLSVRENIIIALQAKRGMFHPMSRKEMEEAADKYIDMLQIKTASRETPIKSLSGGNQQKVIIGRWLLTNPDYLILDEPTRGIDIGTKTEIQKLVLDLADQGMAVTFISSEVEEMLRTCSRMGVLRDGRKVGEISGDQLTQEGVMKAIAGGDSNE
;
A
#
# COMPACT_ATOMS: atom_id res chain seq x y z
N MET A 1 -31.89 -18.65 7.43
CA MET A 1 -31.29 -17.46 6.75
C MET A 1 -32.42 -16.76 5.98
N SER A 2 -32.45 -15.41 5.95
CA SER A 2 -33.31 -14.71 4.97
C SER A 2 -32.81 -15.06 3.56
N ASN A 3 -33.71 -15.07 2.56
CA ASN A 3 -33.38 -15.45 1.16
C ASN A 3 -32.24 -14.63 0.54
N ASP A 4 -31.81 -13.53 1.19
CA ASP A 4 -30.79 -12.61 0.68
C ASP A 4 -29.39 -12.85 1.24
N VAL A 5 -29.23 -13.65 2.31
CA VAL A 5 -27.93 -13.89 2.95
C VAL A 5 -27.22 -15.07 2.30
N VAL A 6 -26.05 -14.82 1.70
CA VAL A 6 -25.23 -15.88 1.07
C VAL A 6 -24.22 -16.47 2.04
N LEU A 7 -23.69 -15.69 2.98
CA LEU A 7 -22.74 -16.12 4.01
C LEU A 7 -23.10 -15.48 5.36
N SER A 8 -23.09 -16.28 6.42
CA SER A 8 -23.23 -15.81 7.80
C SER A 8 -22.18 -16.48 8.68
N MET A 9 -21.37 -15.69 9.33
CA MET A 9 -20.41 -16.10 10.36
C MET A 9 -20.89 -15.52 11.69
N ARG A 10 -21.05 -16.34 12.72
CA ARG A 10 -21.56 -15.91 14.02
C ARG A 10 -20.66 -16.38 15.14
N ASP A 11 -20.38 -15.48 16.07
CA ASP A 11 -19.60 -15.74 17.28
C ASP A 11 -18.20 -16.30 17.01
N ILE A 12 -17.58 -15.86 15.92
CA ILE A 12 -16.31 -16.39 15.43
C ILE A 12 -15.18 -16.03 16.39
N SER A 13 -14.52 -17.05 16.90
CA SER A 13 -13.39 -16.90 17.82
C SER A 13 -12.17 -17.70 17.33
N LYS A 14 -10.97 -17.09 17.43
CA LYS A 14 -9.71 -17.72 17.07
C LYS A 14 -8.57 -17.23 17.96
N THR A 15 -7.86 -18.17 18.57
CA THR A 15 -6.71 -17.88 19.44
C THR A 15 -5.46 -18.55 18.90
N PHE A 16 -4.35 -17.83 18.93
CA PHE A 16 -3.01 -18.34 18.71
C PHE A 16 -2.19 -18.22 20.00
N PRO A 17 -1.05 -18.93 20.16
CA PRO A 17 -0.22 -18.78 21.34
C PRO A 17 0.10 -17.31 21.64
N GLY A 18 -0.41 -16.80 22.77
CA GLY A 18 -0.22 -15.42 23.23
C GLY A 18 -1.12 -14.36 22.59
N VAL A 19 -1.99 -14.70 21.61
CA VAL A 19 -2.82 -13.71 20.89
C VAL A 19 -4.24 -14.21 20.67
N LYS A 20 -5.23 -13.46 21.12
CA LYS A 20 -6.64 -13.64 20.74
C LYS A 20 -6.91 -12.89 19.45
N ALA A 21 -6.80 -13.57 18.31
CA ALA A 21 -6.86 -12.94 17.00
C ALA A 21 -8.31 -12.59 16.57
N LEU A 22 -9.31 -13.37 17.03
CA LEU A 22 -10.74 -13.06 16.85
C LEU A 22 -11.48 -13.37 18.14
N GLN A 23 -12.40 -12.49 18.53
CA GLN A 23 -13.19 -12.59 19.75
C GLN A 23 -14.65 -12.25 19.43
N HIS A 24 -15.50 -13.27 19.34
CA HIS A 24 -16.95 -13.15 19.14
C HIS A 24 -17.33 -12.26 17.94
N VAL A 25 -16.69 -12.50 16.79
CA VAL A 25 -16.89 -11.69 15.58
C VAL A 25 -18.07 -12.23 14.78
N ASP A 26 -19.01 -11.34 14.46
CA ASP A 26 -20.09 -11.58 13.52
C ASP A 26 -19.75 -10.94 12.16
N PHE A 27 -20.10 -11.64 11.07
CA PHE A 27 -19.98 -11.12 9.72
C PHE A 27 -21.09 -11.70 8.83
N THR A 28 -21.73 -10.84 8.05
CA THR A 28 -22.82 -11.24 7.15
C THR A 28 -22.60 -10.66 5.76
N LEU A 29 -22.70 -11.53 4.73
CA LEU A 29 -22.65 -11.15 3.32
C LEU A 29 -23.97 -11.48 2.64
N ARG A 30 -24.48 -10.55 1.83
CA ARG A 30 -25.70 -10.73 1.06
C ARG A 30 -25.40 -11.13 -0.38
N LYS A 31 -26.38 -11.73 -1.03
CA LYS A 31 -26.30 -12.07 -2.45
C LYS A 31 -26.22 -10.80 -3.29
N GLY A 32 -25.24 -10.75 -4.20
CA GLY A 32 -25.04 -9.56 -5.05
C GLY A 32 -24.66 -8.31 -4.25
N GLU A 33 -23.86 -8.47 -3.23
CA GLU A 33 -23.33 -7.38 -2.41
C GLU A 33 -21.82 -7.31 -2.52
N ILE A 34 -21.26 -6.11 -2.58
CA ILE A 34 -19.83 -5.87 -2.39
C ILE A 34 -19.64 -5.30 -0.98
N HIS A 35 -19.08 -6.10 -0.10
CA HIS A 35 -18.93 -5.81 1.32
C HIS A 35 -17.47 -5.61 1.68
N ALA A 36 -17.10 -4.41 2.13
CA ALA A 36 -15.75 -4.12 2.58
C ALA A 36 -15.50 -4.69 3.99
N LEU A 37 -14.37 -5.37 4.17
CA LEU A 37 -13.86 -5.76 5.48
C LEU A 37 -12.66 -4.88 5.85
N MET A 38 -12.88 -3.95 6.79
CA MET A 38 -11.95 -2.88 7.14
C MET A 38 -11.39 -3.04 8.56
N GLY A 39 -10.27 -2.38 8.83
CA GLY A 39 -9.58 -2.37 10.12
C GLY A 39 -8.08 -2.22 9.94
N GLU A 40 -7.36 -1.83 10.99
CA GLU A 40 -5.90 -1.71 10.97
C GLU A 40 -5.19 -3.05 10.75
N ASN A 41 -3.87 -3.01 10.51
CA ASN A 41 -3.07 -4.22 10.49
C ASN A 41 -3.09 -4.90 11.86
N GLY A 42 -3.37 -6.20 11.87
CA GLY A 42 -3.59 -6.94 13.13
C GLY A 42 -5.02 -6.88 13.68
N ALA A 43 -5.95 -6.19 13.03
CA ALA A 43 -7.37 -6.13 13.45
C ALA A 43 -8.12 -7.47 13.36
N GLY A 44 -7.55 -8.49 12.70
CA GLY A 44 -8.15 -9.81 12.57
C GLY A 44 -8.73 -10.14 11.19
N LYS A 45 -8.68 -9.20 10.21
CA LYS A 45 -9.24 -9.38 8.86
C LYS A 45 -8.76 -10.67 8.16
N SER A 46 -7.43 -10.80 8.01
CA SER A 46 -6.84 -11.99 7.35
C SER A 46 -7.07 -13.27 8.15
N THR A 47 -7.19 -13.18 9.48
CA THR A 47 -7.54 -14.34 10.32
C THR A 47 -8.98 -14.77 10.07
N LEU A 48 -9.93 -13.82 9.95
CA LEU A 48 -11.33 -14.11 9.64
C LEU A 48 -11.46 -14.81 8.28
N ILE A 49 -10.74 -14.31 7.25
CA ILE A 49 -10.68 -14.92 5.92
C ILE A 49 -10.07 -16.32 5.99
N LYS A 50 -8.96 -16.51 6.70
CA LYS A 50 -8.28 -17.81 6.83
C LYS A 50 -9.12 -18.83 7.60
N VAL A 51 -9.92 -18.40 8.55
CA VAL A 51 -10.93 -19.26 9.21
C VAL A 51 -12.04 -19.63 8.24
N LEU A 52 -12.57 -18.65 7.49
CA LEU A 52 -13.60 -18.89 6.49
C LEU A 52 -13.12 -19.85 5.39
N THR A 53 -11.87 -19.74 4.96
CA THR A 53 -11.29 -20.58 3.90
C THR A 53 -10.70 -21.90 4.39
N GLY A 54 -10.76 -22.20 5.69
CA GLY A 54 -10.25 -23.45 6.25
C GLY A 54 -8.72 -23.56 6.32
N VAL A 55 -7.99 -22.43 6.11
CA VAL A 55 -6.54 -22.37 6.36
C VAL A 55 -6.25 -22.42 7.86
N HIS A 56 -7.14 -21.85 8.67
CA HIS A 56 -7.12 -21.97 10.13
C HIS A 56 -8.40 -22.65 10.61
N SER A 57 -8.25 -23.53 11.61
CA SER A 57 -9.39 -24.13 12.29
C SER A 57 -10.18 -23.06 13.05
N LEU A 58 -11.49 -23.20 13.07
CA LEU A 58 -12.41 -22.45 13.93
C LEU A 58 -12.29 -22.94 15.38
N ASP A 59 -12.14 -22.04 16.35
CA ASP A 59 -12.09 -22.40 17.77
C ASP A 59 -13.47 -22.23 18.45
N GLY A 60 -14.32 -21.32 17.95
CA GLY A 60 -15.69 -21.10 18.42
C GLY A 60 -16.53 -20.37 17.38
N GLY A 61 -17.85 -20.55 17.47
CA GLY A 61 -18.82 -19.96 16.54
C GLY A 61 -19.28 -20.90 15.44
N GLU A 62 -20.03 -20.37 14.46
CA GLU A 62 -20.55 -21.14 13.33
C GLU A 62 -20.48 -20.36 12.02
N ILE A 63 -20.27 -21.09 10.92
CA ILE A 63 -20.27 -20.55 9.55
C ILE A 63 -21.43 -21.23 8.81
N ARG A 64 -22.28 -20.43 8.16
CA ARG A 64 -23.39 -20.90 7.32
C ARG A 64 -23.31 -20.26 5.94
N ILE A 65 -23.58 -21.05 4.91
CA ILE A 65 -23.67 -20.59 3.53
C ILE A 65 -25.07 -20.90 2.96
N ALA A 66 -25.51 -20.09 2.01
CA ALA A 66 -26.79 -20.33 1.34
C ALA A 66 -26.81 -21.69 0.65
N GLY A 67 -27.94 -22.42 0.79
CA GLY A 67 -28.09 -23.77 0.26
C GLY A 67 -27.56 -24.90 1.16
N SER A 68 -27.00 -24.58 2.34
CA SER A 68 -26.65 -25.57 3.35
C SER A 68 -27.65 -25.57 4.51
N ASP A 69 -28.18 -26.75 4.86
CA ASP A 69 -29.11 -26.90 5.98
C ASP A 69 -28.42 -26.82 7.36
N ALA A 70 -27.12 -27.06 7.39
CA ALA A 70 -26.30 -27.08 8.61
C ALA A 70 -25.10 -26.10 8.51
N PRO A 71 -24.50 -25.72 9.65
CA PRO A 71 -23.21 -25.01 9.64
C PRO A 71 -22.16 -25.81 8.89
N ILE A 72 -21.32 -25.10 8.13
CA ILE A 72 -20.19 -25.69 7.38
C ILE A 72 -18.91 -25.61 8.21
N ILE A 73 -18.02 -26.58 8.01
CA ILE A 73 -16.67 -26.60 8.58
C ILE A 73 -15.71 -26.78 7.41
N ASN A 74 -14.97 -25.73 7.06
CA ASN A 74 -13.92 -25.81 6.07
C ASN A 74 -12.62 -26.26 6.74
N LYS A 75 -12.05 -27.37 6.29
CA LYS A 75 -10.77 -27.93 6.79
C LYS A 75 -9.61 -27.60 5.85
N SER A 76 -9.92 -27.10 4.67
CA SER A 76 -8.96 -26.74 3.62
C SER A 76 -9.57 -25.72 2.67
N PRO A 77 -8.75 -25.01 1.87
CA PRO A 77 -9.25 -24.16 0.80
C PRO A 77 -10.10 -24.90 -0.24
N GLN A 78 -9.82 -26.18 -0.47
CA GLN A 78 -10.61 -27.03 -1.37
C GLN A 78 -12.01 -27.30 -0.82
N ASP A 79 -12.15 -27.50 0.50
CA ASP A 79 -13.47 -27.61 1.13
C ASP A 79 -14.26 -26.31 0.98
N ALA A 80 -13.62 -25.16 1.21
CA ALA A 80 -14.25 -23.85 1.02
C ALA A 80 -14.72 -23.67 -0.44
N GLN A 81 -13.89 -24.05 -1.42
CA GLN A 81 -14.26 -24.03 -2.83
C GLN A 81 -15.46 -24.94 -3.14
N SER A 82 -15.52 -26.12 -2.55
CA SER A 82 -16.66 -27.05 -2.72
C SER A 82 -17.96 -26.45 -2.18
N HIS A 83 -17.89 -25.57 -1.18
CA HIS A 83 -19.01 -24.80 -0.64
C HIS A 83 -19.26 -23.49 -1.40
N GLY A 84 -18.58 -23.25 -2.53
CA GLY A 84 -18.79 -22.06 -3.35
C GLY A 84 -18.09 -20.80 -2.82
N ILE A 85 -17.05 -20.93 -1.99
CA ILE A 85 -16.23 -19.83 -1.49
C ILE A 85 -14.89 -19.85 -2.20
N SER A 86 -14.56 -18.78 -2.93
CA SER A 86 -13.27 -18.64 -3.62
C SER A 86 -12.52 -17.40 -3.15
N THR A 87 -11.19 -17.49 -3.08
CA THR A 87 -10.33 -16.39 -2.61
C THR A 87 -9.27 -16.07 -3.66
N VAL A 88 -9.12 -14.78 -3.93
CA VAL A 88 -7.99 -14.21 -4.66
C VAL A 88 -7.18 -13.43 -3.64
N TYR A 89 -5.97 -13.93 -3.35
CA TYR A 89 -5.05 -13.34 -2.39
C TYR A 89 -4.24 -12.21 -3.01
N GLN A 90 -3.64 -11.37 -2.18
CA GLN A 90 -2.75 -10.28 -2.56
C GLN A 90 -1.57 -10.77 -3.42
N GLU A 91 -0.94 -11.89 -3.05
CA GLU A 91 -0.02 -12.61 -3.93
C GLU A 91 -0.82 -13.61 -4.75
N VAL A 92 -0.88 -13.38 -6.06
CA VAL A 92 -1.70 -14.18 -6.97
C VAL A 92 -1.19 -15.63 -7.01
N ASN A 93 -1.98 -16.55 -6.46
CA ASN A 93 -1.66 -17.99 -6.42
C ASN A 93 -1.93 -18.65 -7.79
N LEU A 94 -1.15 -18.25 -8.77
CA LEU A 94 -1.12 -18.82 -10.13
C LEU A 94 0.28 -19.33 -10.44
N CYS A 95 0.38 -20.25 -11.39
CA CYS A 95 1.65 -20.84 -11.82
C CYS A 95 2.24 -20.04 -13.00
N PRO A 96 3.31 -19.24 -12.82
CA PRO A 96 3.86 -18.37 -13.86
C PRO A 96 4.28 -19.12 -15.13
N ASN A 97 4.81 -20.32 -14.98
CA ASN A 97 5.33 -21.16 -16.09
C ASN A 97 4.24 -21.83 -16.93
N LEU A 98 2.98 -21.81 -16.48
CA LEU A 98 1.86 -22.40 -17.17
C LEU A 98 1.12 -21.35 -18.02
N SER A 99 0.41 -21.83 -19.04
CA SER A 99 -0.46 -20.96 -19.83
C SER A 99 -1.66 -20.45 -19.02
N VAL A 100 -2.31 -19.41 -19.53
CA VAL A 100 -3.55 -18.88 -18.97
C VAL A 100 -4.62 -19.96 -18.86
N ALA A 101 -4.80 -20.80 -19.91
CA ALA A 101 -5.75 -21.89 -19.91
C ALA A 101 -5.45 -22.95 -18.85
N GLU A 102 -4.19 -23.31 -18.67
CA GLU A 102 -3.77 -24.25 -17.61
C GLU A 102 -4.06 -23.68 -16.22
N ASN A 103 -3.76 -22.41 -16.00
CA ASN A 103 -4.06 -21.75 -14.72
C ASN A 103 -5.56 -21.67 -14.42
N LEU A 104 -6.41 -21.48 -15.44
CA LEU A 104 -7.86 -21.47 -15.28
C LEU A 104 -8.43 -22.85 -14.90
N PHE A 105 -7.85 -23.92 -15.43
CA PHE A 105 -8.39 -25.28 -15.31
C PHE A 105 -7.51 -26.23 -14.49
N ILE A 106 -6.46 -25.76 -13.82
CA ILE A 106 -5.57 -26.61 -13.01
C ILE A 106 -6.37 -27.49 -12.04
N GLY A 107 -6.10 -28.80 -12.06
CA GLY A 107 -6.82 -29.82 -11.29
C GLY A 107 -8.23 -30.14 -11.80
N ARG A 108 -8.70 -29.51 -12.89
CA ARG A 108 -10.03 -29.68 -13.51
C ARG A 108 -9.95 -29.74 -15.03
N GLU A 109 -8.78 -30.12 -15.55
CA GLU A 109 -8.52 -30.15 -16.98
C GLU A 109 -9.53 -31.02 -17.71
N PRO A 110 -10.14 -30.55 -18.82
CA PRO A 110 -10.96 -31.40 -19.68
C PRO A 110 -10.14 -32.59 -20.16
N ARG A 111 -10.72 -33.80 -20.05
CA ARG A 111 -10.03 -35.03 -20.47
C ARG A 111 -10.79 -35.74 -21.56
N LYS A 112 -10.04 -36.31 -22.52
CA LYS A 112 -10.55 -37.18 -23.58
C LYS A 112 -9.67 -38.41 -23.64
N PHE A 113 -10.27 -39.60 -23.55
CA PHE A 113 -9.54 -40.88 -23.50
C PHE A 113 -8.45 -40.95 -22.41
N GLY A 114 -8.66 -40.29 -21.25
CA GLY A 114 -7.69 -40.25 -20.14
C GLY A 114 -6.56 -39.20 -20.27
N LEU A 115 -6.41 -38.56 -21.42
CA LEU A 115 -5.44 -37.51 -21.67
C LEU A 115 -6.11 -36.12 -21.59
N ILE A 116 -5.30 -35.07 -21.35
CA ILE A 116 -5.78 -33.68 -21.34
C ILE A 116 -6.23 -33.30 -22.75
N ASP A 117 -7.47 -32.81 -22.88
CA ASP A 117 -8.00 -32.25 -24.14
C ASP A 117 -7.67 -30.77 -24.23
N TRP A 118 -6.49 -30.49 -24.74
CA TRP A 118 -5.96 -29.13 -24.92
C TRP A 118 -6.85 -28.24 -25.80
N HIS A 119 -7.47 -28.82 -26.81
CA HIS A 119 -8.35 -28.06 -27.70
C HIS A 119 -9.56 -27.58 -26.97
N THR A 120 -10.26 -28.47 -26.25
CA THR A 120 -11.43 -28.11 -25.45
C THR A 120 -11.05 -27.14 -24.32
N MET A 121 -9.91 -27.33 -23.66
CA MET A 121 -9.44 -26.47 -22.60
C MET A 121 -9.18 -25.04 -23.09
N ASN A 122 -8.42 -24.88 -24.19
CA ASN A 122 -8.13 -23.56 -24.77
C ASN A 122 -9.40 -22.87 -25.29
N LYS A 123 -10.34 -23.62 -25.88
CA LYS A 123 -11.63 -23.08 -26.33
C LYS A 123 -12.44 -22.53 -25.15
N LYS A 124 -12.62 -23.31 -24.07
CA LYS A 124 -13.32 -22.87 -22.87
C LYS A 124 -12.65 -21.68 -22.20
N ALA A 125 -11.31 -21.69 -22.11
CA ALA A 125 -10.54 -20.56 -21.59
C ALA A 125 -10.81 -19.28 -22.39
N THR A 126 -10.76 -19.36 -23.71
CA THR A 126 -11.02 -18.23 -24.61
C THR A 126 -12.45 -17.70 -24.45
N GLU A 127 -13.45 -18.60 -24.36
CA GLU A 127 -14.85 -18.23 -24.14
C GLU A 127 -15.03 -17.54 -22.76
N LEU A 128 -14.39 -18.05 -21.72
CA LEU A 128 -14.44 -17.45 -20.36
C LEU A 128 -13.79 -16.06 -20.32
N LEU A 129 -12.56 -15.93 -20.85
CA LEU A 129 -11.85 -14.67 -20.91
C LEU A 129 -12.65 -13.60 -21.67
N LYS A 130 -13.18 -13.97 -22.84
CA LYS A 130 -14.06 -13.10 -23.64
C LYS A 130 -15.33 -12.73 -22.88
N SER A 131 -15.94 -13.68 -22.17
CA SER A 131 -17.15 -13.43 -21.40
C SER A 131 -16.94 -12.43 -20.27
N LEU A 132 -15.75 -12.30 -19.72
CA LEU A 132 -15.37 -11.40 -18.62
C LEU A 132 -14.61 -10.16 -19.10
N ASP A 133 -14.48 -9.97 -20.43
CA ASP A 133 -13.76 -8.87 -21.08
C ASP A 133 -12.28 -8.76 -20.64
N ILE A 134 -11.63 -9.92 -20.48
CA ILE A 134 -10.22 -10.00 -20.12
C ILE A 134 -9.37 -10.13 -21.39
N ASP A 135 -8.53 -9.12 -21.63
CA ASP A 135 -7.61 -9.06 -22.78
C ASP A 135 -6.38 -9.95 -22.55
N ALA A 136 -6.56 -11.28 -22.67
CA ALA A 136 -5.50 -12.28 -22.61
C ALA A 136 -5.84 -13.44 -23.56
N ARG A 137 -4.80 -14.09 -24.10
CA ARG A 137 -4.99 -15.30 -24.90
C ARG A 137 -4.87 -16.53 -24.01
N ALA A 138 -5.68 -17.55 -24.28
CA ALA A 138 -5.65 -18.80 -23.54
C ALA A 138 -4.26 -19.49 -23.54
N THR A 139 -3.49 -19.27 -24.58
CA THR A 139 -2.16 -19.88 -24.80
C THR A 139 -0.98 -19.05 -24.30
N ASP A 140 -1.21 -17.78 -23.89
CA ASP A 140 -0.14 -16.92 -23.38
C ASP A 140 0.40 -17.52 -22.07
N LYS A 141 1.71 -17.41 -21.85
CA LYS A 141 2.29 -17.76 -20.55
C LYS A 141 1.91 -16.73 -19.51
N LEU A 142 1.59 -17.18 -18.32
CA LEU A 142 1.15 -16.28 -17.27
C LEU A 142 2.22 -15.25 -16.86
N GLU A 143 3.49 -15.63 -16.88
CA GLU A 143 4.63 -14.72 -16.60
C GLU A 143 4.74 -13.55 -17.58
N GLU A 144 4.16 -13.66 -18.79
CA GLU A 144 4.12 -12.61 -19.80
C GLU A 144 2.95 -11.63 -19.61
N CYS A 145 2.00 -11.98 -18.73
CA CYS A 145 0.86 -11.15 -18.40
C CYS A 145 1.21 -10.11 -17.33
N SER A 146 0.66 -8.87 -17.43
CA SER A 146 0.75 -7.89 -16.36
C SER A 146 0.11 -8.41 -15.07
N LEU A 147 0.49 -7.85 -13.92
CA LEU A 147 -0.09 -8.23 -12.63
C LEU A 147 -1.62 -8.07 -12.62
N ALA A 148 -2.14 -7.01 -13.24
CA ALA A 148 -3.57 -6.82 -13.41
C ALA A 148 -4.24 -7.94 -14.19
N LYS A 149 -3.65 -8.36 -15.32
CA LYS A 149 -4.16 -9.49 -16.10
C LYS A 149 -4.13 -10.78 -15.29
N GLN A 150 -3.06 -11.03 -14.53
CA GLN A 150 -2.97 -12.18 -13.63
C GLN A 150 -4.07 -12.17 -12.57
N GLN A 151 -4.35 -11.00 -11.98
CA GLN A 151 -5.43 -10.81 -11.00
C GLN A 151 -6.80 -11.13 -11.61
N MET A 152 -7.08 -10.60 -12.81
CA MET A 152 -8.33 -10.88 -13.50
C MET A 152 -8.47 -12.35 -13.90
N ILE A 153 -7.37 -13.02 -14.27
CA ILE A 153 -7.35 -14.46 -14.56
C ILE A 153 -7.65 -15.28 -13.30
N ALA A 154 -7.13 -14.88 -12.13
CA ALA A 154 -7.47 -15.52 -10.86
C ALA A 154 -8.96 -15.37 -10.52
N ILE A 155 -9.55 -14.20 -10.77
CA ILE A 155 -10.99 -13.97 -10.62
C ILE A 155 -11.77 -14.83 -11.62
N ALA A 156 -11.35 -14.88 -12.89
CA ALA A 156 -11.98 -15.71 -13.90
C ALA A 156 -12.02 -17.20 -13.51
N ARG A 157 -10.92 -17.70 -12.91
CA ARG A 157 -10.88 -19.06 -12.35
C ARG A 157 -11.91 -19.27 -11.26
N ALA A 158 -12.09 -18.31 -10.36
CA ALA A 158 -13.11 -18.38 -9.29
C ALA A 158 -14.53 -18.37 -9.86
N VAL A 159 -14.78 -17.56 -10.88
CA VAL A 159 -16.08 -17.47 -11.58
C VAL A 159 -16.40 -18.78 -12.31
N ASP A 160 -15.44 -19.39 -13.03
CA ASP A 160 -15.62 -20.69 -13.69
C ASP A 160 -16.01 -21.79 -12.69
N MET A 161 -15.54 -21.68 -11.45
CA MET A 161 -15.91 -22.58 -10.36
C MET A 161 -17.31 -22.31 -9.77
N LYS A 162 -18.07 -21.35 -10.34
CA LYS A 162 -19.39 -20.95 -9.88
C LYS A 162 -19.45 -20.55 -8.41
N CYS A 163 -18.48 -19.75 -7.96
CA CYS A 163 -18.46 -19.26 -6.59
C CYS A 163 -19.70 -18.41 -6.28
N GLN A 164 -20.25 -18.58 -5.07
CA GLN A 164 -21.29 -17.74 -4.51
C GLN A 164 -20.70 -16.59 -3.69
N VAL A 165 -19.53 -16.84 -3.11
CA VAL A 165 -18.75 -15.88 -2.32
C VAL A 165 -17.37 -15.76 -2.92
N LEU A 166 -17.01 -14.54 -3.32
CA LEU A 166 -15.69 -14.19 -3.82
C LEU A 166 -14.97 -13.30 -2.82
N ILE A 167 -13.81 -13.71 -2.35
CA ILE A 167 -12.97 -12.93 -1.45
C ILE A 167 -11.83 -12.33 -2.27
N LEU A 168 -11.68 -11.02 -2.22
CA LEU A 168 -10.61 -10.27 -2.83
C LEU A 168 -9.77 -9.62 -1.73
N ASP A 169 -8.57 -10.14 -1.49
CA ASP A 169 -7.67 -9.68 -0.43
C ASP A 169 -6.60 -8.77 -1.02
N GLU A 170 -6.74 -7.46 -0.81
CA GLU A 170 -5.89 -6.38 -1.36
C GLU A 170 -5.63 -6.47 -2.88
N PRO A 171 -6.66 -6.66 -3.71
CA PRO A 171 -6.48 -6.96 -5.13
C PRO A 171 -5.92 -5.78 -5.95
N THR A 172 -5.89 -4.59 -5.39
CA THR A 172 -5.50 -3.34 -6.08
C THR A 172 -4.13 -2.81 -5.70
N SER A 173 -3.43 -3.47 -4.77
CA SER A 173 -2.16 -2.97 -4.20
C SER A 173 -1.02 -2.78 -5.21
N SER A 174 -1.12 -3.38 -6.40
CA SER A 174 -0.09 -3.34 -7.45
C SER A 174 -0.67 -2.95 -8.82
N LEU A 175 -1.87 -2.36 -8.84
CA LEU A 175 -2.57 -1.93 -10.04
C LEU A 175 -2.50 -0.41 -10.20
N ASP A 176 -2.47 0.06 -11.44
CA ASP A 176 -2.68 1.45 -11.76
C ASP A 176 -4.18 1.82 -11.76
N ASP A 177 -4.50 3.12 -11.88
CA ASP A 177 -5.87 3.60 -11.79
C ASP A 177 -6.77 3.04 -12.90
N GLU A 178 -6.25 2.86 -14.13
CA GLU A 178 -7.01 2.28 -15.25
C GLU A 178 -7.29 0.78 -15.00
N GLU A 179 -6.33 0.06 -14.45
CA GLU A 179 -6.45 -1.35 -14.09
C GLU A 179 -7.44 -1.54 -12.93
N VAL A 180 -7.44 -0.63 -11.95
CA VAL A 180 -8.40 -0.61 -10.83
C VAL A 180 -9.83 -0.43 -11.34
N GLU A 181 -10.06 0.51 -12.27
CA GLU A 181 -11.38 0.71 -12.88
C GLU A 181 -11.87 -0.53 -13.62
N LYS A 182 -11.00 -1.22 -14.38
CA LYS A 182 -11.34 -2.49 -15.05
C LYS A 182 -11.75 -3.57 -14.04
N LEU A 183 -11.05 -3.66 -12.91
CA LEU A 183 -11.40 -4.56 -11.82
C LEU A 183 -12.78 -4.20 -11.22
N PHE A 184 -13.07 -2.93 -11.00
CA PHE A 184 -14.35 -2.48 -10.46
C PHE A 184 -15.51 -2.78 -11.42
N VAL A 185 -15.33 -2.60 -12.71
CA VAL A 185 -16.30 -3.00 -13.73
C VAL A 185 -16.60 -4.50 -13.64
N LEU A 186 -15.58 -5.33 -13.52
CA LEU A 186 -15.73 -6.79 -13.34
C LEU A 186 -16.47 -7.12 -12.02
N MET A 187 -16.10 -6.50 -10.90
CA MET A 187 -16.78 -6.69 -9.61
C MET A 187 -18.27 -6.31 -9.68
N ARG A 188 -18.60 -5.17 -10.27
CA ARG A 188 -20.00 -4.73 -10.47
C ARG A 188 -20.79 -5.68 -11.35
N ARG A 189 -20.16 -6.31 -12.33
CA ARG A 189 -20.79 -7.31 -13.16
C ARG A 189 -21.10 -8.58 -12.37
N LEU A 190 -20.14 -9.12 -11.61
CA LEU A 190 -20.32 -10.29 -10.76
C LEU A 190 -21.39 -10.04 -9.68
N GLN A 191 -21.41 -8.83 -9.12
CA GLN A 191 -22.46 -8.37 -8.22
C GLN A 191 -23.86 -8.52 -8.84
N LYS A 192 -24.04 -8.06 -10.09
CA LYS A 192 -25.32 -8.19 -10.82
C LYS A 192 -25.68 -9.64 -11.12
N GLU A 193 -24.71 -10.52 -11.26
CA GLU A 193 -24.88 -11.97 -11.44
C GLU A 193 -25.21 -12.69 -10.09
N GLY A 194 -25.22 -11.92 -8.98
CA GLY A 194 -25.61 -12.39 -7.66
C GLY A 194 -24.47 -12.97 -6.81
N VAL A 195 -23.22 -12.79 -7.23
CA VAL A 195 -22.05 -13.17 -6.42
C VAL A 195 -21.89 -12.17 -5.27
N GLY A 196 -21.77 -12.66 -4.03
CA GLY A 196 -21.39 -11.84 -2.89
C GLY A 196 -19.87 -11.68 -2.85
N ILE A 197 -19.38 -10.44 -2.73
CA ILE A 197 -17.96 -10.13 -2.78
C ILE A 197 -17.51 -9.56 -1.44
N ILE A 198 -16.51 -10.19 -0.81
CA ILE A 198 -15.78 -9.63 0.34
C ILE A 198 -14.56 -8.91 -0.21
N PHE A 199 -14.51 -7.61 -0.04
CA PHE A 199 -13.44 -6.76 -0.53
C PHE A 199 -12.60 -6.27 0.64
N VAL A 200 -11.35 -6.70 0.70
CA VAL A 200 -10.38 -6.24 1.71
C VAL A 200 -9.41 -5.29 1.05
N THR A 201 -9.35 -4.08 1.54
CA THR A 201 -8.43 -3.05 1.07
C THR A 201 -8.13 -2.06 2.20
N HIS A 202 -7.03 -1.37 2.10
CA HIS A 202 -6.70 -0.22 2.96
C HIS A 202 -6.94 1.13 2.24
N PHE A 203 -7.32 1.11 0.95
CA PHE A 203 -7.63 2.31 0.17
C PHE A 203 -9.09 2.72 0.39
N LEU A 204 -9.31 3.73 1.22
CA LEU A 204 -10.65 4.20 1.56
C LEU A 204 -11.44 4.64 0.32
N GLU A 205 -10.80 5.33 -0.63
CA GLU A 205 -11.46 5.80 -1.86
C GLU A 205 -12.11 4.66 -2.64
N GLN A 206 -11.42 3.53 -2.72
CA GLN A 206 -11.92 2.33 -3.40
C GLN A 206 -13.16 1.75 -2.71
N VAL A 207 -13.18 1.75 -1.37
CA VAL A 207 -14.34 1.29 -0.60
C VAL A 207 -15.56 2.15 -0.93
N TYR A 208 -15.40 3.47 -0.94
CA TYR A 208 -16.50 4.40 -1.26
C TYR A 208 -16.91 4.36 -2.73
N ALA A 209 -16.01 3.98 -3.64
CA ALA A 209 -16.31 3.86 -5.06
C ALA A 209 -17.12 2.60 -5.40
N VAL A 210 -16.84 1.46 -4.75
CA VAL A 210 -17.35 0.16 -5.22
C VAL A 210 -18.21 -0.60 -4.21
N CYS A 211 -18.06 -0.39 -2.89
CA CYS A 211 -18.74 -1.19 -1.87
C CYS A 211 -20.12 -0.65 -1.49
N ASP A 212 -20.97 -1.56 -1.01
CA ASP A 212 -22.31 -1.25 -0.51
C ASP A 212 -22.34 -1.10 1.01
N ARG A 213 -21.61 -1.99 1.73
CA ARG A 213 -21.49 -1.99 3.19
C ARG A 213 -20.04 -2.18 3.63
N ILE A 214 -19.78 -1.84 4.89
CA ILE A 214 -18.48 -1.93 5.53
C ILE A 214 -18.65 -2.63 6.88
N THR A 215 -17.85 -3.66 7.12
CA THR A 215 -17.61 -4.20 8.46
C THR A 215 -16.27 -3.71 8.97
N VAL A 216 -16.24 -3.13 10.16
CA VAL A 216 -15.01 -2.63 10.81
C VAL A 216 -14.61 -3.57 11.94
N LEU A 217 -13.38 -4.10 11.84
CA LEU A 217 -12.74 -4.88 12.90
C LEU A 217 -11.65 -4.06 13.59
N ARG A 218 -11.47 -4.27 14.89
CA ARG A 218 -10.38 -3.69 15.68
C ARG A 218 -9.96 -4.64 16.80
N ASN A 219 -8.66 -4.94 16.88
CA ASN A 219 -8.08 -5.84 17.90
C ASN A 219 -8.82 -7.18 18.03
N GLY A 220 -9.23 -7.75 16.91
CA GLY A 220 -9.96 -9.04 16.87
C GLY A 220 -11.43 -8.97 17.26
N THR A 221 -12.02 -7.80 17.42
CA THR A 221 -13.43 -7.60 17.76
C THR A 221 -14.17 -6.83 16.66
N LEU A 222 -15.48 -7.03 16.57
CA LEU A 222 -16.36 -6.26 15.69
C LEU A 222 -16.62 -4.87 16.30
N VAL A 223 -16.30 -3.83 15.57
CA VAL A 223 -16.66 -2.44 15.94
C VAL A 223 -18.07 -2.11 15.47
N GLY A 224 -18.42 -2.55 14.27
CA GLY A 224 -19.75 -2.37 13.71
C GLY A 224 -19.80 -2.65 12.21
N GLU A 225 -21.03 -2.64 11.69
CA GLU A 225 -21.37 -2.83 10.29
C GLU A 225 -22.21 -1.64 9.81
N TYR A 226 -21.86 -1.04 8.68
CA TYR A 226 -22.45 0.21 8.21
C TYR A 226 -22.68 0.20 6.71
N PRO A 227 -23.79 0.80 6.21
CA PRO A 227 -23.91 1.16 4.80
C PRO A 227 -22.84 2.20 4.43
N VAL A 228 -22.16 2.02 3.29
CA VAL A 228 -21.11 2.96 2.84
C VAL A 228 -21.63 4.40 2.77
N LYS A 229 -22.85 4.59 2.26
CA LYS A 229 -23.47 5.91 2.09
C LYS A 229 -23.75 6.66 3.38
N GLU A 230 -23.84 5.96 4.50
CA GLU A 230 -24.21 6.50 5.82
C GLU A 230 -23.00 6.73 6.72
N LEU A 231 -21.81 6.23 6.34
CA LEU A 231 -20.59 6.33 7.14
C LEU A 231 -19.59 7.31 6.50
N PRO A 232 -19.43 8.54 6.99
CA PRO A 232 -18.42 9.47 6.50
C PRO A 232 -17.00 8.91 6.64
N ARG A 233 -16.10 9.21 5.69
CA ARG A 233 -14.71 8.71 5.66
C ARG A 233 -13.97 8.93 6.99
N VAL A 234 -14.10 10.12 7.55
CA VAL A 234 -13.40 10.48 8.80
C VAL A 234 -13.94 9.64 9.98
N GLU A 235 -15.25 9.37 10.03
CA GLU A 235 -15.85 8.52 11.03
C GLU A 235 -15.41 7.05 10.89
N LEU A 236 -15.29 6.55 9.67
CA LEU A 236 -14.73 5.22 9.39
C LEU A 236 -13.30 5.11 9.96
N VAL A 237 -12.45 6.10 9.68
CA VAL A 237 -11.08 6.15 10.19
C VAL A 237 -11.06 6.18 11.72
N ALA A 238 -11.88 7.02 12.36
CA ALA A 238 -12.00 7.07 13.82
C ALA A 238 -12.41 5.72 14.43
N LYS A 239 -13.39 5.03 13.81
CA LYS A 239 -13.81 3.68 14.25
C LYS A 239 -12.71 2.64 14.10
N MET A 240 -11.92 2.70 13.02
CA MET A 240 -10.79 1.80 12.79
C MET A 240 -9.69 2.00 13.83
N MET A 241 -9.32 3.26 14.12
CA MET A 241 -8.23 3.62 15.03
C MET A 241 -8.63 3.56 16.51
N GLY A 242 -9.93 3.64 16.83
CA GLY A 242 -10.40 3.72 18.22
C GLY A 242 -10.04 5.02 18.93
N LYS A 243 -9.77 6.08 18.19
CA LYS A 243 -9.49 7.43 18.68
C LYS A 243 -10.71 8.32 18.50
N ASN A 244 -10.83 9.34 19.34
CA ASN A 244 -11.85 10.35 19.16
C ASN A 244 -11.58 11.19 17.93
N PHE A 245 -12.64 11.67 17.29
CA PHE A 245 -12.63 12.48 16.07
C PHE A 245 -11.70 13.71 16.16
N ASP A 246 -11.59 14.31 17.36
CA ASP A 246 -10.80 15.49 17.62
C ASP A 246 -9.28 15.26 17.43
N ASP A 247 -8.79 14.05 17.72
CA ASP A 247 -7.37 13.70 17.55
C ASP A 247 -6.92 13.64 16.07
N LEU A 248 -7.86 13.49 15.13
CA LEU A 248 -7.57 13.45 13.69
C LEU A 248 -7.71 14.82 13.01
N ALA A 249 -8.57 15.68 13.58
CA ALA A 249 -8.73 17.07 13.15
C ALA A 249 -7.51 17.94 13.53
N ASP A 250 -6.81 17.57 14.61
CA ASP A 250 -5.62 18.27 15.10
C ASP A 250 -4.34 18.03 14.26
N ILE A 251 -4.37 17.14 13.26
CA ILE A 251 -3.29 17.04 12.28
C ILE A 251 -3.51 18.07 11.15
N LYS A 252 -3.79 19.28 11.51
CA LYS A 252 -3.53 20.44 10.64
C LYS A 252 -2.14 20.91 11.02
N GLY A 253 -1.16 20.64 10.17
CA GLY A 253 0.07 21.39 10.25
C GLY A 253 -0.33 22.86 10.23
N ASP A 254 0.01 23.61 11.29
CA ASP A 254 0.08 25.06 11.16
C ASP A 254 1.06 25.28 10.02
N HIS A 255 0.53 25.60 8.84
CA HIS A 255 1.36 25.92 7.68
C HIS A 255 2.10 27.22 8.02
N LYS A 256 3.21 27.07 8.77
CA LYS A 256 4.07 28.19 9.11
C LYS A 256 4.53 28.81 7.79
N VAL A 257 4.03 29.98 7.48
CA VAL A 257 4.64 30.81 6.45
C VAL A 257 6.06 31.08 6.94
N LEU A 258 7.04 30.57 6.22
CA LEU A 258 8.44 30.77 6.60
C LEU A 258 8.74 32.26 6.58
N GLU A 259 9.12 32.84 7.70
CA GLU A 259 9.49 34.25 7.84
C GLU A 259 10.80 34.56 7.08
N LYS A 260 11.64 33.54 6.82
CA LYS A 260 12.91 33.65 6.11
C LYS A 260 13.10 32.54 5.11
N PHE A 261 13.62 32.88 3.97
CA PHE A 261 14.06 31.94 2.92
C PHE A 261 15.51 31.51 3.22
N GLU A 262 15.66 30.30 3.78
CA GLU A 262 16.96 29.68 4.10
C GLU A 262 17.03 28.31 3.43
N PRO A 263 17.41 28.21 2.14
CA PRO A 263 17.38 26.96 1.43
C PRO A 263 18.51 26.02 1.92
N VAL A 264 18.12 24.82 2.34
CA VAL A 264 19.04 23.72 2.65
C VAL A 264 19.46 23.03 1.36
N ILE A 265 18.51 22.85 0.43
CA ILE A 265 18.75 22.25 -0.88
C ILE A 265 18.21 23.15 -1.97
N GLU A 266 19.00 23.36 -3.02
CA GLU A 266 18.61 24.04 -4.25
C GLU A 266 19.08 23.20 -5.45
N ALA A 267 18.14 22.84 -6.33
CA ALA A 267 18.41 22.23 -7.62
C ALA A 267 18.10 23.27 -8.70
N GLU A 268 19.12 23.69 -9.46
CA GLU A 268 19.01 24.67 -10.53
C GLU A 268 19.14 23.97 -11.88
N GLN A 269 18.08 24.01 -12.68
CA GLN A 269 17.98 23.39 -14.01
C GLN A 269 18.46 21.92 -14.04
N VAL A 270 18.18 21.19 -12.97
CA VAL A 270 18.51 19.77 -12.88
C VAL A 270 17.60 18.98 -13.80
N GLY A 271 18.19 18.16 -14.67
CA GLY A 271 17.45 17.33 -15.61
C GLY A 271 18.19 16.08 -15.99
N ARG A 272 17.44 15.09 -16.51
CA ARG A 272 17.96 13.82 -16.99
C ARG A 272 17.29 13.45 -18.32
N LYS A 273 18.10 13.23 -19.34
CA LYS A 273 17.62 12.89 -20.68
C LYS A 273 16.74 11.65 -20.68
N GLY A 274 15.56 11.78 -21.27
CA GLY A 274 14.58 10.67 -21.38
C GLY A 274 13.72 10.44 -20.14
N SER A 275 13.92 11.20 -19.04
CA SER A 275 13.21 11.03 -17.78
C SER A 275 12.70 12.38 -17.24
N ILE A 276 13.60 13.31 -16.89
CA ILE A 276 13.27 14.60 -16.27
C ILE A 276 13.80 15.74 -17.13
N LYS A 277 12.93 16.70 -17.47
CA LYS A 277 13.32 17.96 -18.10
C LYS A 277 13.91 18.91 -17.06
N PRO A 278 14.81 19.84 -17.47
CA PRO A 278 15.40 20.78 -16.54
C PRO A 278 14.36 21.50 -15.68
N PHE A 279 14.55 21.51 -14.36
CA PHE A 279 13.64 22.12 -13.39
C PHE A 279 14.42 22.80 -12.26
N ASP A 280 13.74 23.75 -11.61
CA ASP A 280 14.21 24.40 -10.41
C ASP A 280 13.40 23.91 -9.21
N PHE A 281 14.11 23.55 -8.12
CA PHE A 281 13.50 23.07 -6.91
C PHE A 281 14.33 23.46 -5.69
N ALA A 282 13.68 23.93 -4.63
CA ALA A 282 14.35 24.27 -3.39
C ALA A 282 13.52 23.84 -2.19
N VAL A 283 14.19 23.52 -1.09
CA VAL A 283 13.56 23.21 0.20
C VAL A 283 14.29 24.00 1.29
N ASN A 284 13.54 24.74 2.08
CA ASN A 284 14.07 25.55 3.16
C ASN A 284 14.23 24.74 4.45
N LYS A 285 15.03 25.28 5.36
CA LYS A 285 15.16 24.74 6.71
C LYS A 285 13.81 24.77 7.43
N GLY A 286 13.44 23.63 8.00
CA GLY A 286 12.15 23.47 8.70
C GLY A 286 10.93 23.44 7.80
N GLU A 287 11.11 23.21 6.50
CA GLU A 287 10.02 23.15 5.53
C GLU A 287 9.71 21.72 5.11
N VAL A 288 8.42 21.42 4.93
CA VAL A 288 7.95 20.20 4.27
C VAL A 288 7.39 20.59 2.90
N VAL A 289 8.09 20.20 1.83
CA VAL A 289 7.70 20.47 0.43
C VAL A 289 7.18 19.19 -0.20
N GLY A 290 5.94 19.23 -0.71
CA GLY A 290 5.36 18.13 -1.46
C GLY A 290 5.76 18.09 -2.92
N LEU A 291 5.75 16.90 -3.53
CA LEU A 291 5.77 16.74 -4.98
C LEU A 291 4.56 15.92 -5.39
N THR A 292 3.69 16.51 -6.20
CA THR A 292 2.43 15.90 -6.66
C THR A 292 2.38 15.80 -8.18
N GLY A 293 1.49 14.97 -8.70
CA GLY A 293 1.31 14.72 -10.13
C GLY A 293 0.76 13.32 -10.37
N LEU A 294 0.35 13.04 -11.61
CA LEU A 294 -0.12 11.71 -11.99
C LEU A 294 1.00 10.65 -11.87
N LEU A 295 0.61 9.38 -11.85
CA LEU A 295 1.56 8.26 -11.88
C LEU A 295 2.45 8.39 -13.13
N GLY A 296 3.77 8.21 -12.96
CA GLY A 296 4.74 8.42 -14.05
C GLY A 296 5.03 9.89 -14.40
N SER A 297 4.57 10.86 -13.59
CA SER A 297 4.84 12.28 -13.81
C SER A 297 6.29 12.70 -13.57
N GLY A 298 7.13 11.83 -13.00
CA GLY A 298 8.54 12.08 -12.78
C GLY A 298 8.92 12.46 -11.34
N ARG A 299 8.02 12.28 -10.35
CA ARG A 299 8.25 12.64 -8.93
C ARG A 299 9.46 11.92 -8.35
N SER A 300 9.46 10.59 -8.40
CA SER A 300 10.53 9.73 -7.86
C SER A 300 11.83 9.93 -8.63
N GLU A 301 11.77 10.05 -9.96
CA GLU A 301 12.93 10.30 -10.81
C GLU A 301 13.60 11.64 -10.47
N LEU A 302 12.80 12.67 -10.15
CA LEU A 302 13.28 13.98 -9.76
C LEU A 302 14.11 13.90 -8.47
N VAL A 303 13.56 13.30 -7.42
CA VAL A 303 14.29 13.21 -6.14
C VAL A 303 15.46 12.24 -6.21
N ARG A 304 15.40 11.19 -7.03
CA ARG A 304 16.51 10.29 -7.30
C ARG A 304 17.67 11.02 -7.99
N ALA A 305 17.36 11.96 -8.91
CA ALA A 305 18.36 12.79 -9.56
C ALA A 305 19.03 13.76 -8.56
N ILE A 306 18.26 14.38 -7.65
CA ILE A 306 18.79 15.24 -6.58
C ILE A 306 19.67 14.43 -5.62
N TYR A 307 19.25 13.21 -5.26
CA TYR A 307 19.98 12.35 -4.32
C TYR A 307 21.18 11.65 -4.95
N GLY A 308 21.35 11.72 -6.28
CA GLY A 308 22.44 11.05 -6.99
C GLY A 308 22.28 9.52 -7.09
N ALA A 309 21.06 8.99 -6.85
CA ALA A 309 20.70 7.60 -7.17
C ALA A 309 20.63 7.43 -8.69
N ASP A 310 20.14 8.45 -9.38
CA ASP A 310 20.18 8.61 -10.83
C ASP A 310 21.01 9.85 -11.14
N LYS A 311 22.04 9.69 -12.00
CA LYS A 311 22.92 10.82 -12.33
C LYS A 311 22.20 11.83 -13.24
N PRO A 312 22.07 13.11 -12.85
CA PRO A 312 21.55 14.15 -13.73
C PRO A 312 22.52 14.45 -14.88
N ASP A 313 21.99 14.84 -16.04
CA ASP A 313 22.76 15.24 -17.22
C ASP A 313 22.99 16.74 -17.26
N THR A 314 22.12 17.54 -16.64
CA THR A 314 22.15 19.00 -16.62
C THR A 314 21.89 19.53 -15.22
N GLY A 315 22.25 20.80 -15.03
CA GLY A 315 21.94 21.56 -13.81
C GLY A 315 23.00 21.47 -12.73
N LYS A 316 22.70 22.11 -11.61
CA LYS A 316 23.55 22.21 -10.43
C LYS A 316 22.75 21.96 -9.18
N ILE A 317 23.41 21.40 -8.18
CA ILE A 317 22.83 21.20 -6.85
C ILE A 317 23.64 22.00 -5.85
N LYS A 318 22.96 22.77 -5.00
CA LYS A 318 23.56 23.47 -3.88
C LYS A 318 23.00 22.90 -2.57
N VAL A 319 23.86 22.73 -1.60
CA VAL A 319 23.52 22.35 -0.23
C VAL A 319 24.02 23.45 0.71
N ASN A 320 23.12 24.03 1.50
CA ASN A 320 23.42 25.17 2.37
C ASN A 320 24.15 26.30 1.62
N GLY A 321 23.68 26.65 0.42
CA GLY A 321 24.19 27.69 -0.46
C GLY A 321 25.52 27.37 -1.17
N LYS A 322 26.08 26.16 -0.99
CA LYS A 322 27.34 25.75 -1.65
C LYS A 322 27.05 24.77 -2.78
N GLU A 323 27.59 25.06 -3.98
CA GLU A 323 27.52 24.12 -5.10
C GLU A 323 28.27 22.84 -4.78
N VAL A 324 27.63 21.71 -4.93
CA VAL A 324 28.19 20.37 -4.63
C VAL A 324 28.01 19.43 -5.83
N LYS A 325 28.96 18.51 -5.98
CA LYS A 325 28.82 17.43 -6.97
C LYS A 325 28.33 16.17 -6.29
N ILE A 326 27.15 15.72 -6.66
CA ILE A 326 26.54 14.50 -6.17
C ILE A 326 26.51 13.49 -7.33
N ASN A 327 27.41 12.51 -7.28
CA ASN A 327 27.52 11.46 -8.29
C ASN A 327 27.06 10.10 -7.79
N SER A 328 26.76 10.01 -6.50
CA SER A 328 26.34 8.76 -5.85
C SER A 328 25.52 9.06 -4.57
N PRO A 329 24.71 8.11 -4.11
CA PRO A 329 24.03 8.20 -2.80
C PRO A 329 25.00 8.47 -1.63
N LEU A 330 26.22 7.96 -1.69
CA LEU A 330 27.23 8.21 -0.66
C LEU A 330 27.66 9.67 -0.62
N ASP A 331 27.77 10.32 -1.79
CA ASP A 331 28.07 11.76 -1.85
C ASP A 331 26.93 12.57 -1.22
N ALA A 332 25.67 12.23 -1.53
CA ALA A 332 24.50 12.86 -0.93
C ALA A 332 24.47 12.69 0.61
N MET A 333 24.73 11.47 1.11
CA MET A 333 24.82 11.22 2.55
C MET A 333 25.89 12.06 3.24
N LYS A 334 27.05 12.26 2.60
CA LYS A 334 28.12 13.12 3.13
C LYS A 334 27.73 14.60 3.18
N GLN A 335 26.80 15.03 2.31
CA GLN A 335 26.22 16.37 2.31
C GLN A 335 25.01 16.51 3.24
N GLY A 336 24.75 15.54 4.12
CA GLY A 336 23.62 15.60 5.06
C GLY A 336 22.28 15.29 4.43
N MET A 337 22.24 14.57 3.32
CA MET A 337 20.99 14.15 2.69
C MET A 337 20.62 12.70 3.02
N ALA A 338 19.33 12.41 3.10
CA ALA A 338 18.79 11.08 3.30
C ALA A 338 17.62 10.83 2.34
N TYR A 339 17.45 9.58 1.89
CA TYR A 339 16.42 9.18 0.93
C TYR A 339 15.76 7.86 1.29
N LEU A 340 14.45 7.91 1.49
CA LEU A 340 13.60 6.75 1.66
C LEU A 340 12.94 6.46 0.31
N PRO A 341 13.22 5.29 -0.32
CA PRO A 341 12.72 4.97 -1.66
C PRO A 341 11.26 4.49 -1.64
N GLU A 342 10.58 4.63 -2.79
CA GLU A 342 9.19 4.20 -3.00
C GLU A 342 9.01 2.69 -2.76
N ASP A 343 9.87 1.84 -3.37
CA ASP A 343 9.79 0.39 -3.16
C ASP A 343 10.57 -0.03 -1.92
N ARG A 344 9.84 -0.09 -0.79
CA ARG A 344 10.40 -0.53 0.49
C ARG A 344 11.03 -1.91 0.42
N LYS A 345 10.40 -2.88 -0.27
CA LYS A 345 10.84 -4.27 -0.28
C LYS A 345 12.09 -4.47 -1.12
N LYS A 346 12.18 -3.79 -2.25
CA LYS A 346 13.28 -3.93 -3.21
C LYS A 346 14.48 -3.06 -2.84
N ASP A 347 14.23 -1.79 -2.53
CA ASP A 347 15.26 -0.77 -2.39
C ASP A 347 15.40 -0.27 -0.94
N GLY A 348 14.41 -0.53 -0.09
CA GLY A 348 14.34 0.00 1.28
C GLY A 348 14.98 -0.91 2.32
N ILE A 349 14.56 -2.18 2.43
CA ILE A 349 15.00 -3.10 3.47
C ILE A 349 16.05 -4.11 2.98
N LEU A 350 16.91 -4.54 3.89
CA LEU A 350 17.75 -5.73 3.72
C LEU A 350 17.06 -6.88 4.46
N ALA A 351 16.19 -7.61 3.74
CA ALA A 351 15.15 -8.48 4.29
C ALA A 351 15.67 -9.54 5.29
N ASP A 352 16.84 -10.11 5.02
CA ASP A 352 17.44 -11.17 5.84
C ASP A 352 18.25 -10.66 7.02
N LEU A 353 18.55 -9.35 7.07
CA LEU A 353 19.28 -8.73 8.17
C LEU A 353 18.32 -8.34 9.30
N SER A 354 18.90 -8.24 10.51
CA SER A 354 18.19 -7.82 11.72
C SER A 354 17.74 -6.35 11.66
N VAL A 355 16.82 -5.97 12.56
CA VAL A 355 16.42 -4.57 12.79
C VAL A 355 17.65 -3.70 13.08
N ARG A 356 18.54 -4.15 13.96
CA ARG A 356 19.79 -3.45 14.29
C ARG A 356 20.64 -3.20 13.04
N GLU A 357 20.91 -4.24 12.25
CA GLU A 357 21.73 -4.12 11.04
C GLU A 357 21.09 -3.18 10.03
N ASN A 358 19.77 -3.25 9.85
CA ASN A 358 19.05 -2.32 8.99
C ASN A 358 19.12 -0.87 9.47
N ILE A 359 19.12 -0.61 10.77
CA ILE A 359 19.24 0.76 11.32
C ILE A 359 20.65 1.32 11.11
N ILE A 360 21.71 0.54 11.38
CA ILE A 360 23.07 1.08 11.43
C ILE A 360 23.75 1.20 10.07
N ILE A 361 23.26 0.51 9.04
CA ILE A 361 24.00 0.31 7.79
C ILE A 361 24.33 1.63 7.06
N ALA A 362 23.43 2.62 7.07
CA ALA A 362 23.67 3.91 6.40
C ALA A 362 24.78 4.69 7.12
N LEU A 363 24.78 4.71 8.46
CA LEU A 363 25.86 5.37 9.22
C LEU A 363 27.18 4.65 9.03
N GLN A 364 27.18 3.32 9.00
CA GLN A 364 28.37 2.54 8.72
C GLN A 364 28.95 2.82 7.33
N ALA A 365 28.08 2.93 6.32
CA ALA A 365 28.48 3.32 4.96
C ALA A 365 29.05 4.75 4.90
N LYS A 366 28.42 5.70 5.62
CA LYS A 366 28.89 7.09 5.73
C LYS A 366 30.27 7.21 6.38
N ARG A 367 30.56 6.40 7.42
CA ARG A 367 31.86 6.32 8.12
C ARG A 367 32.96 5.69 7.27
N GLY A 368 32.58 4.78 6.39
CA GLY A 368 33.47 4.00 5.55
C GLY A 368 34.06 2.76 6.23
N MET A 369 34.76 1.96 5.43
CA MET A 369 35.26 0.63 5.83
C MET A 369 36.30 0.67 6.94
N PHE A 370 37.08 1.74 7.04
CA PHE A 370 38.16 1.87 8.03
C PHE A 370 37.70 2.37 9.40
N HIS A 371 36.43 2.72 9.56
CA HIS A 371 35.84 3.23 10.81
C HIS A 371 34.61 2.42 11.21
N PRO A 372 34.77 1.10 11.50
CA PRO A 372 33.64 0.25 11.87
C PRO A 372 33.04 0.68 13.21
N MET A 373 31.75 0.58 13.31
CA MET A 373 31.03 0.75 14.60
C MET A 373 31.34 -0.42 15.52
N SER A 374 31.59 -0.14 16.80
CA SER A 374 31.68 -1.19 17.80
C SER A 374 30.31 -1.87 18.01
N ARG A 375 30.33 -3.12 18.53
CA ARG A 375 29.08 -3.86 18.82
C ARG A 375 28.18 -3.07 19.76
N LYS A 376 28.75 -2.52 20.82
CA LYS A 376 28.03 -1.71 21.82
C LYS A 376 27.38 -0.47 21.18
N GLU A 377 28.11 0.25 20.34
CA GLU A 377 27.61 1.43 19.62
C GLU A 377 26.46 1.08 18.67
N MET A 378 26.55 -0.06 17.96
CA MET A 378 25.47 -0.54 17.10
C MET A 378 24.20 -0.89 17.89
N GLU A 379 24.35 -1.50 19.06
CA GLU A 379 23.24 -1.89 19.93
C GLU A 379 22.56 -0.67 20.54
N GLU A 380 23.34 0.28 21.09
CA GLU A 380 22.82 1.53 21.65
C GLU A 380 22.09 2.37 20.58
N ALA A 381 22.63 2.46 19.38
CA ALA A 381 21.99 3.14 18.28
C ALA A 381 20.66 2.48 17.88
N ALA A 382 20.62 1.16 17.78
CA ALA A 382 19.40 0.44 17.43
C ALA A 382 18.33 0.60 18.51
N ASP A 383 18.66 0.41 19.77
CA ASP A 383 17.73 0.52 20.89
C ASP A 383 17.15 1.96 20.97
N LYS A 384 17.99 3.00 20.79
CA LYS A 384 17.55 4.38 20.75
C LYS A 384 16.44 4.63 19.70
N TYR A 385 16.62 4.13 18.47
CA TYR A 385 15.65 4.38 17.41
C TYR A 385 14.44 3.44 17.46
N ILE A 386 14.60 2.23 18.03
CA ILE A 386 13.46 1.35 18.36
C ILE A 386 12.53 2.06 19.34
N ASP A 387 13.07 2.64 20.40
CA ASP A 387 12.29 3.34 21.43
C ASP A 387 11.72 4.67 20.89
N MET A 388 12.55 5.50 20.24
CA MET A 388 12.14 6.80 19.70
C MET A 388 10.97 6.68 18.71
N LEU A 389 11.02 5.70 17.80
CA LEU A 389 10.04 5.50 16.76
C LEU A 389 8.97 4.47 17.16
N GLN A 390 9.01 3.96 18.40
CA GLN A 390 8.08 2.95 18.91
C GLN A 390 7.94 1.76 17.94
N ILE A 391 9.09 1.20 17.51
CA ILE A 391 9.13 0.06 16.59
C ILE A 391 8.71 -1.20 17.35
N LYS A 392 7.60 -1.81 16.93
CA LYS A 392 7.12 -3.07 17.53
C LYS A 392 7.95 -4.24 17.01
N THR A 393 8.90 -4.70 17.80
CA THR A 393 9.77 -5.84 17.52
C THR A 393 10.01 -6.64 18.79
N ALA A 394 10.26 -7.96 18.67
CA ALA A 394 10.61 -8.81 19.80
C ALA A 394 12.00 -8.48 20.33
N SER A 395 12.94 -8.11 19.46
CA SER A 395 14.30 -7.67 19.82
C SER A 395 14.93 -6.93 18.64
N ARG A 396 16.04 -6.22 18.89
CA ARG A 396 16.85 -5.60 17.83
C ARG A 396 17.49 -6.62 16.86
N GLU A 397 17.60 -7.89 17.24
CA GLU A 397 18.14 -8.97 16.42
C GLU A 397 17.05 -9.68 15.57
N THR A 398 15.80 -9.29 15.70
CA THR A 398 14.70 -9.83 14.89
C THR A 398 14.94 -9.51 13.40
N PRO A 399 14.83 -10.49 12.47
CA PRO A 399 14.91 -10.22 11.03
C PRO A 399 13.83 -9.25 10.59
N ILE A 400 14.20 -8.19 9.83
CA ILE A 400 13.27 -7.11 9.46
C ILE A 400 12.08 -7.62 8.63
N LYS A 401 12.25 -8.68 7.84
CA LYS A 401 11.18 -9.28 7.04
C LYS A 401 10.00 -9.80 7.85
N SER A 402 10.20 -10.09 9.14
CA SER A 402 9.14 -10.57 10.03
C SER A 402 8.29 -9.45 10.63
N LEU A 403 8.67 -8.18 10.46
CA LEU A 403 7.92 -7.04 10.95
C LEU A 403 6.78 -6.67 9.99
N SER A 404 5.72 -6.04 10.53
CA SER A 404 4.69 -5.40 9.71
C SER A 404 5.28 -4.29 8.85
N GLY A 405 4.61 -3.97 7.73
CA GLY A 405 5.06 -2.93 6.80
C GLY A 405 5.33 -1.59 7.46
N GLY A 406 4.48 -1.16 8.40
CA GLY A 406 4.67 0.08 9.14
C GLY A 406 5.90 0.05 10.05
N ASN A 407 6.19 -1.07 10.72
CA ASN A 407 7.41 -1.19 11.52
C ASN A 407 8.67 -1.27 10.66
N GLN A 408 8.62 -1.92 9.49
CA GLN A 408 9.70 -1.87 8.50
C GLN A 408 10.00 -0.44 8.06
N GLN A 409 8.95 0.35 7.81
CA GLN A 409 9.07 1.76 7.41
C GLN A 409 9.74 2.60 8.49
N LYS A 410 9.34 2.42 9.74
CA LYS A 410 9.96 3.07 10.90
C LYS A 410 11.43 2.70 11.05
N VAL A 411 11.82 1.45 10.79
CA VAL A 411 13.22 1.02 10.78
C VAL A 411 14.03 1.77 9.72
N ILE A 412 13.48 1.93 8.50
CA ILE A 412 14.16 2.68 7.42
C ILE A 412 14.30 4.17 7.79
N ILE A 413 13.24 4.77 8.35
CA ILE A 413 13.32 6.15 8.84
C ILE A 413 14.39 6.28 9.93
N GLY A 414 14.43 5.36 10.90
CA GLY A 414 15.46 5.32 11.94
C GLY A 414 16.88 5.18 11.38
N ARG A 415 17.08 4.38 10.34
CA ARG A 415 18.33 4.27 9.59
C ARG A 415 18.83 5.62 9.12
N TRP A 416 17.94 6.40 8.52
CA TRP A 416 18.28 7.70 7.97
C TRP A 416 18.48 8.77 9.05
N LEU A 417 17.63 8.80 10.06
CA LEU A 417 17.77 9.73 11.19
C LEU A 417 19.08 9.50 11.97
N LEU A 418 19.58 8.25 12.03
CA LEU A 418 20.88 7.93 12.64
C LEU A 418 22.05 8.61 11.93
N THR A 419 21.91 8.95 10.63
CA THR A 419 22.95 9.69 9.88
C THR A 419 22.97 11.18 10.18
N ASN A 420 22.04 11.68 10.99
CA ASN A 420 21.79 13.09 11.30
C ASN A 420 21.71 13.97 10.03
N PRO A 421 20.68 13.79 9.20
CA PRO A 421 20.53 14.54 7.95
C PRO A 421 19.97 15.93 8.19
N ASP A 422 20.39 16.90 7.34
CA ASP A 422 19.79 18.22 7.25
C ASP A 422 18.58 18.22 6.29
N TYR A 423 18.59 17.28 5.33
CA TYR A 423 17.55 17.12 4.33
C TYR A 423 17.10 15.65 4.19
N LEU A 424 15.80 15.41 4.33
CA LEU A 424 15.18 14.09 4.26
C LEU A 424 14.18 14.03 3.10
N ILE A 425 14.38 13.10 2.19
CA ILE A 425 13.47 12.79 1.10
C ILE A 425 12.68 11.54 1.46
N LEU A 426 11.36 11.64 1.44
CA LEU A 426 10.41 10.56 1.72
C LEU A 426 9.57 10.30 0.46
N ASP A 427 9.87 9.22 -0.25
CA ASP A 427 9.16 8.82 -1.46
C ASP A 427 8.16 7.71 -1.12
N GLU A 428 6.86 8.05 -1.17
CA GLU A 428 5.74 7.19 -0.78
C GLU A 428 5.91 6.52 0.60
N PRO A 429 6.26 7.28 1.68
CA PRO A 429 6.61 6.68 2.98
C PRO A 429 5.46 5.95 3.66
N THR A 430 4.24 6.19 3.21
CA THR A 430 3.01 5.68 3.80
C THR A 430 2.33 4.60 2.94
N ARG A 431 2.94 4.26 1.80
CA ARG A 431 2.38 3.27 0.87
C ARG A 431 2.35 1.86 1.47
N GLY A 432 1.15 1.25 1.46
CA GLY A 432 0.96 -0.14 1.91
C GLY A 432 1.17 -0.36 3.41
N ILE A 433 0.91 0.67 4.22
CA ILE A 433 0.88 0.57 5.67
C ILE A 433 -0.49 0.98 6.21
N ASP A 434 -0.77 0.60 7.46
CA ASP A 434 -2.05 0.91 8.11
C ASP A 434 -2.19 2.41 8.47
N ILE A 435 -3.43 2.87 8.60
CA ILE A 435 -3.78 4.28 8.82
C ILE A 435 -3.16 4.83 10.12
N GLY A 436 -3.10 4.00 11.18
CA GLY A 436 -2.49 4.42 12.45
C GLY A 436 -1.02 4.74 12.28
N THR A 437 -0.27 3.86 11.61
CA THR A 437 1.15 4.08 11.33
C THR A 437 1.36 5.25 10.34
N LYS A 438 0.47 5.44 9.33
CA LYS A 438 0.50 6.62 8.46
C LYS A 438 0.46 7.92 9.24
N THR A 439 -0.50 8.01 10.17
CA THR A 439 -0.66 9.16 11.06
C THR A 439 0.58 9.41 11.92
N GLU A 440 1.19 8.36 12.46
CA GLU A 440 2.41 8.46 13.26
C GLU A 440 3.59 8.98 12.42
N ILE A 441 3.73 8.52 11.18
CA ILE A 441 4.78 8.99 10.25
C ILE A 441 4.54 10.46 9.86
N GLN A 442 3.30 10.87 9.57
CA GLN A 442 2.98 12.27 9.27
C GLN A 442 3.33 13.20 10.44
N LYS A 443 2.97 12.83 11.67
CA LYS A 443 3.36 13.57 12.87
C LYS A 443 4.87 13.66 13.03
N LEU A 444 5.57 12.54 12.86
CA LEU A 444 7.04 12.51 12.91
C LEU A 444 7.66 13.47 11.88
N VAL A 445 7.12 13.53 10.66
CA VAL A 445 7.62 14.45 9.61
C VAL A 445 7.47 15.90 10.02
N LEU A 446 6.33 16.27 10.60
CA LEU A 446 6.09 17.63 11.11
C LEU A 446 7.01 17.96 12.29
N ASP A 447 7.19 17.04 13.23
CA ASP A 447 8.09 17.21 14.38
C ASP A 447 9.55 17.39 13.94
N LEU A 448 10.00 16.67 12.91
CA LEU A 448 11.35 16.81 12.33
C LEU A 448 11.50 18.17 11.65
N ALA A 449 10.51 18.63 10.91
CA ALA A 449 10.52 19.95 10.30
C ALA A 449 10.54 21.07 11.35
N ASP A 450 9.75 20.96 12.41
CA ASP A 450 9.78 21.90 13.53
C ASP A 450 11.14 21.98 14.23
N GLN A 451 11.91 20.88 14.21
CA GLN A 451 13.29 20.83 14.71
C GLN A 451 14.30 21.42 13.68
N GLY A 452 13.83 21.89 12.52
CA GLY A 452 14.65 22.55 11.50
C GLY A 452 15.13 21.66 10.36
N MET A 453 14.66 20.41 10.26
CA MET A 453 14.97 19.53 9.14
C MET A 453 14.21 19.98 7.88
N ALA A 454 14.88 20.03 6.74
CA ALA A 454 14.22 20.21 5.45
C ALA A 454 13.66 18.85 4.98
N VAL A 455 12.42 18.79 4.52
CA VAL A 455 11.78 17.53 4.12
C VAL A 455 11.12 17.68 2.74
N THR A 456 11.37 16.72 1.86
CA THR A 456 10.52 16.49 0.68
C THR A 456 9.64 15.28 0.93
N PHE A 457 8.33 15.47 0.81
CA PHE A 457 7.32 14.45 1.04
C PHE A 457 6.55 14.15 -0.24
N ILE A 458 6.62 12.92 -0.73
CA ILE A 458 5.90 12.46 -1.91
C ILE A 458 4.87 11.43 -1.46
N SER A 459 3.61 11.66 -1.82
CA SER A 459 2.54 10.68 -1.63
C SER A 459 1.57 10.70 -2.80
N SER A 460 1.05 9.55 -3.16
CA SER A 460 -0.07 9.41 -4.09
C SER A 460 -1.39 9.85 -3.46
N GLU A 461 -1.46 9.91 -2.12
CA GLU A 461 -2.64 10.34 -1.38
C GLU A 461 -2.59 11.85 -1.13
N VAL A 462 -3.37 12.61 -1.89
CA VAL A 462 -3.41 14.09 -1.81
C VAL A 462 -3.72 14.57 -0.39
N GLU A 463 -4.60 13.88 0.33
CA GLU A 463 -4.97 14.24 1.70
C GLU A 463 -3.79 14.19 2.69
N GLU A 464 -2.85 13.24 2.51
CA GLU A 464 -1.64 13.16 3.32
C GLU A 464 -0.75 14.38 3.08
N MET A 465 -0.60 14.75 1.82
CA MET A 465 0.22 15.90 1.41
C MET A 465 -0.39 17.22 1.91
N LEU A 466 -1.73 17.36 1.84
CA LEU A 466 -2.42 18.55 2.36
C LEU A 466 -2.27 18.74 3.87
N ARG A 467 -2.04 17.66 4.62
CA ARG A 467 -1.81 17.72 6.07
C ARG A 467 -0.38 18.01 6.46
N THR A 468 0.58 17.61 5.62
CA THR A 468 2.00 17.64 5.98
C THR A 468 2.79 18.73 5.26
N CYS A 469 2.42 19.12 4.03
CA CYS A 469 3.23 20.00 3.20
C CYS A 469 2.79 21.46 3.31
N SER A 470 3.74 22.38 3.37
CA SER A 470 3.48 23.83 3.35
C SER A 470 3.27 24.37 1.92
N ARG A 471 3.84 23.69 0.93
CA ARG A 471 3.66 23.92 -0.51
C ARG A 471 3.93 22.65 -1.30
N MET A 472 3.45 22.58 -2.53
CA MET A 472 3.63 21.42 -3.41
C MET A 472 4.08 21.84 -4.80
N GLY A 473 5.14 21.21 -5.30
CA GLY A 473 5.50 21.25 -6.71
C GLY A 473 4.63 20.28 -7.51
N VAL A 474 4.06 20.73 -8.62
CA VAL A 474 3.20 19.91 -9.49
C VAL A 474 4.00 19.45 -10.69
N LEU A 475 4.06 18.13 -10.91
CA LEU A 475 4.78 17.52 -12.02
C LEU A 475 3.82 16.90 -13.04
N ARG A 476 4.20 17.02 -14.32
CA ARG A 476 3.53 16.38 -15.45
C ARG A 476 4.55 16.07 -16.55
N ASP A 477 4.57 14.81 -17.02
CA ASP A 477 5.44 14.34 -18.12
C ASP A 477 6.92 14.73 -17.92
N GLY A 478 7.44 14.52 -16.70
CA GLY A 478 8.81 14.82 -16.33
C GLY A 478 9.14 16.33 -16.23
N ARG A 479 8.14 17.21 -16.09
CA ARG A 479 8.29 18.66 -15.93
C ARG A 479 7.62 19.14 -14.66
N LYS A 480 8.22 20.09 -13.97
CA LYS A 480 7.51 20.89 -12.96
C LYS A 480 6.66 21.92 -13.72
N VAL A 481 5.34 21.79 -13.65
CA VAL A 481 4.39 22.63 -14.36
C VAL A 481 3.84 23.76 -13.50
N GLY A 482 4.05 23.74 -12.19
CA GLY A 482 3.61 24.76 -11.27
C GLY A 482 3.99 24.46 -9.83
N GLU A 483 3.57 25.36 -8.95
CA GLU A 483 3.69 25.22 -7.51
C GLU A 483 2.43 25.78 -6.86
N ILE A 484 1.92 25.11 -5.86
CA ILE A 484 0.72 25.52 -5.10
C ILE A 484 1.07 25.68 -3.63
N SER A 485 0.55 26.73 -2.99
CA SER A 485 0.78 27.06 -1.59
C SER A 485 -0.38 27.88 -1.02
N GLY A 486 -0.40 28.06 0.29
CA GLY A 486 -1.41 28.86 0.98
C GLY A 486 -2.85 28.43 0.68
N ASP A 487 -3.71 29.38 0.29
CA ASP A 487 -5.13 29.11 0.00
C ASP A 487 -5.39 28.14 -1.17
N GLN A 488 -4.38 27.91 -2.01
CA GLN A 488 -4.47 26.94 -3.10
C GLN A 488 -4.22 25.50 -2.67
N LEU A 489 -3.71 25.27 -1.44
CA LEU A 489 -3.49 23.94 -0.86
C LEU A 489 -4.81 23.30 -0.45
N THR A 490 -5.62 22.97 -1.45
CA THR A 490 -6.88 22.25 -1.32
C THR A 490 -6.91 21.09 -2.29
N GLN A 491 -7.74 20.08 -2.02
CA GLN A 491 -7.89 18.93 -2.92
C GLN A 491 -8.27 19.39 -4.34
N GLU A 492 -9.20 20.35 -4.45
CA GLU A 492 -9.60 20.94 -5.73
C GLU A 492 -8.44 21.69 -6.40
N GLY A 493 -7.67 22.49 -5.66
CA GLY A 493 -6.49 23.20 -6.17
C GLY A 493 -5.43 22.27 -6.71
N VAL A 494 -5.12 21.16 -5.98
CA VAL A 494 -4.17 20.13 -6.43
C VAL A 494 -4.69 19.47 -7.73
N MET A 495 -5.95 19.03 -7.76
CA MET A 495 -6.54 18.38 -8.93
C MET A 495 -6.56 19.32 -10.14
N LYS A 496 -6.91 20.59 -9.95
CA LYS A 496 -6.92 21.61 -11.01
C LYS A 496 -5.50 21.85 -11.56
N ALA A 497 -4.50 21.92 -10.69
CA ALA A 497 -3.09 22.10 -11.11
C ALA A 497 -2.57 20.87 -11.87
N ILE A 498 -2.91 19.64 -11.45
CA ILE A 498 -2.54 18.39 -12.16
C ILE A 498 -3.22 18.32 -13.52
N ALA A 499 -4.52 18.67 -13.62
CA ALA A 499 -5.28 18.62 -14.85
C ALA A 499 -4.87 19.69 -15.89
N GLY A 500 -4.09 20.70 -15.49
CA GLY A 500 -3.66 21.77 -16.40
C GLY A 500 -4.68 22.89 -16.55
N GLY A 501 -5.50 23.14 -15.51
CA GLY A 501 -6.35 24.33 -15.44
C GLY A 501 -5.48 25.58 -15.42
N ASP A 502 -5.80 26.51 -16.32
CA ASP A 502 -5.08 27.73 -16.67
C ASP A 502 -4.30 28.37 -15.51
N SER A 503 -3.00 28.18 -15.52
CA SER A 503 -2.10 29.19 -14.99
C SER A 503 -2.10 30.30 -16.05
N ASN A 504 -2.85 31.36 -15.83
CA ASN A 504 -2.62 32.60 -16.54
C ASN A 504 -1.13 32.94 -16.49
N GLU A 505 -0.64 33.22 -17.68
CA GLU A 505 0.62 33.83 -18.12
C GLU A 505 1.61 34.30 -17.05
#